data_b5eb72ba2a109b83d2c04c5b91f57f6c
#
_entry.id   b5eb72ba2a109b83d2c04c5b91f57f6c
#
_cell.length_a   1.000
_cell.length_b   1.000
_cell.length_c   1.000
_cell.angle_alpha   90.00
_cell.angle_beta   90.00
_cell.angle_gamma   90.00
#
_symmetry.space_group_name_H-M   'P 1'
#
loop_
_entity.id
_entity.type
_entity.pdbx_description
1 polymer ?
#
loop_
_entity_poly.entity_id
_entity_poly.type
_entity_poly.pdbx_seq_one_letter_code
_entity_poly.pdbx_strand_id
1 'polypeptide(L)'
;MPDAEVLSRELDAALQARREIPPLTKSHGAFELPLAYEVQRRGVALRVGRGERVVGYKMGLTSAAKRAQMSLDAPIYGVLTDAMQVRGELQVRDGVHPRIEPEIAFLTGRSLEGQITRAEAYAALKSVAPAMEILDSRFAGFKYFSLPDVVADNCSSWRFVLGDWTAPRDPGGLSMRMSIDGCLAQEADSNAISGHPLESLVQLVAMLPHPLPAGSIVLAGAATIAVALEPGMEITLEVKELGAVRLRAT
;
A
#
# COMPACT_ATOMS: atom_id res chain seq x y z
N MET A 1 5.79 24.37 15.55
CA MET A 1 5.60 23.32 14.54
C MET A 1 4.79 22.19 15.17
N PRO A 2 3.92 21.51 14.42
CA PRO A 2 3.17 20.35 14.94
C PRO A 2 4.13 19.29 15.49
N ASP A 3 3.75 18.64 16.59
CA ASP A 3 4.55 17.59 17.22
C ASP A 3 4.19 16.22 16.59
N ALA A 4 5.17 15.51 16.06
CA ALA A 4 4.99 14.20 15.45
C ALA A 4 4.35 13.16 16.38
N GLU A 5 4.64 13.22 17.69
CA GLU A 5 4.03 12.30 18.65
C GLU A 5 2.54 12.59 18.84
N VAL A 6 2.17 13.86 18.94
CA VAL A 6 0.76 14.27 19.04
C VAL A 6 -0.01 13.82 17.78
N LEU A 7 0.52 14.12 16.59
CA LEU A 7 -0.12 13.77 15.32
C LEU A 7 -0.25 12.25 15.13
N SER A 8 0.79 11.48 15.47
CA SER A 8 0.76 10.03 15.36
C SER A 8 -0.26 9.38 16.31
N ARG A 9 -0.40 9.89 17.54
CA ARG A 9 -1.41 9.44 18.49
C ARG A 9 -2.82 9.80 18.06
N GLU A 10 -3.03 10.95 17.44
CA GLU A 10 -4.34 11.37 16.89
C GLU A 10 -4.78 10.42 15.77
N LEU A 11 -3.89 10.11 14.81
CA LEU A 11 -4.17 9.15 13.75
C LEU A 11 -4.42 7.73 14.29
N ASP A 12 -3.58 7.27 15.23
CA ASP A 12 -3.75 5.95 15.85
C ASP A 12 -5.07 5.87 16.62
N ALA A 13 -5.44 6.89 17.38
CA ALA A 13 -6.73 6.95 18.08
C ALA A 13 -7.92 6.94 17.11
N ALA A 14 -7.82 7.65 15.99
CA ALA A 14 -8.85 7.66 14.94
C ALA A 14 -8.98 6.26 14.30
N LEU A 15 -7.87 5.59 14.01
CA LEU A 15 -7.84 4.21 13.51
C LEU A 15 -8.50 3.24 14.48
N GLN A 16 -8.13 3.27 15.77
CA GLN A 16 -8.69 2.39 16.79
C GLN A 16 -10.19 2.63 17.02
N ALA A 17 -10.60 3.89 16.95
CA ALA A 17 -12.00 4.30 17.11
C ALA A 17 -12.83 4.15 15.82
N ARG A 18 -12.20 3.79 14.69
CA ARG A 18 -12.87 3.68 13.37
C ARG A 18 -13.65 4.95 13.02
N ARG A 19 -13.02 6.10 13.19
CA ARG A 19 -13.68 7.39 12.98
C ARG A 19 -12.88 8.29 12.04
N GLU A 20 -13.61 9.11 11.32
CA GLU A 20 -13.02 10.18 10.53
C GLU A 20 -12.48 11.32 11.41
N ILE A 21 -11.41 11.94 10.93
CA ILE A 21 -10.87 13.20 11.45
C ILE A 21 -10.63 14.17 10.29
N PRO A 22 -10.57 15.47 10.56
CA PRO A 22 -10.08 16.43 9.57
C PRO A 22 -8.62 16.13 9.20
N PRO A 23 -8.14 16.51 7.99
CA PRO A 23 -6.73 16.44 7.66
C PRO A 23 -5.86 17.14 8.69
N LEU A 24 -4.72 16.54 9.04
CA LEU A 24 -3.82 17.10 10.07
C LEU A 24 -3.31 18.49 9.68
N THR A 25 -2.99 18.70 8.39
CA THR A 25 -2.54 20.00 7.89
C THR A 25 -3.60 21.10 8.07
N LYS A 26 -4.87 20.72 8.07
CA LYS A 26 -5.99 21.65 8.31
C LYS A 26 -6.19 21.97 9.79
N SER A 27 -5.98 20.98 10.67
CA SER A 27 -6.20 21.11 12.11
C SER A 27 -4.98 21.69 12.84
N HIS A 28 -3.77 21.37 12.40
CA HIS A 28 -2.51 21.68 13.07
C HIS A 28 -1.60 22.65 12.28
N GLY A 29 -2.05 23.10 11.09
CA GLY A 29 -1.26 23.89 10.16
C GLY A 29 -0.38 23.03 9.24
N ALA A 30 0.13 23.66 8.17
CA ALA A 30 0.95 22.96 7.17
C ALA A 30 2.25 22.43 7.77
N PHE A 31 2.67 21.26 7.29
CA PHE A 31 3.94 20.63 7.61
C PHE A 31 4.50 19.91 6.38
N GLU A 32 5.81 19.66 6.40
CA GLU A 32 6.55 19.11 5.28
C GLU A 32 6.66 17.58 5.36
N LEU A 33 7.04 16.95 4.24
CA LEU A 33 7.21 15.50 4.12
C LEU A 33 8.11 14.86 5.19
N PRO A 34 9.26 15.44 5.60
CA PRO A 34 10.07 14.84 6.66
C PRO A 34 9.30 14.63 7.97
N LEU A 35 8.47 15.61 8.37
CA LEU A 35 7.62 15.46 9.54
C LEU A 35 6.52 14.41 9.31
N ALA A 36 5.95 14.35 8.11
CA ALA A 36 4.94 13.34 7.76
C ALA A 36 5.48 11.91 7.89
N TYR A 37 6.69 11.63 7.38
CA TYR A 37 7.35 10.34 7.57
C TYR A 37 7.71 10.05 9.03
N GLU A 38 8.06 11.08 9.83
CA GLU A 38 8.26 10.89 11.27
C GLU A 38 6.95 10.53 11.99
N VAL A 39 5.83 11.17 11.62
CA VAL A 39 4.48 10.81 12.13
C VAL A 39 4.14 9.37 11.75
N GLN A 40 4.35 8.98 10.49
CA GLN A 40 4.16 7.60 10.03
C GLN A 40 5.00 6.62 10.86
N ARG A 41 6.30 6.88 11.01
CA ARG A 41 7.21 6.03 11.77
C ARG A 41 6.75 5.84 13.22
N ARG A 42 6.28 6.91 13.88
CA ARG A 42 5.74 6.85 15.24
C ARG A 42 4.42 6.08 15.30
N GLY A 43 3.52 6.28 14.33
CA GLY A 43 2.28 5.51 14.21
C GLY A 43 2.55 4.00 14.05
N VAL A 44 3.53 3.63 13.21
CA VAL A 44 4.00 2.24 13.10
C VAL A 44 4.59 1.73 14.41
N ALA A 45 5.38 2.55 15.11
CA ALA A 45 5.93 2.17 16.42
C ALA A 45 4.84 1.90 17.47
N LEU A 46 3.73 2.63 17.46
CA LEU A 46 2.56 2.35 18.31
C LEU A 46 1.97 0.98 18.01
N ARG A 47 1.87 0.59 16.74
CA ARG A 47 1.41 -0.74 16.31
C ARG A 47 2.37 -1.84 16.77
N VAL A 48 3.67 -1.64 16.58
CA VAL A 48 4.71 -2.58 17.04
C VAL A 48 4.68 -2.71 18.57
N GLY A 49 4.46 -1.60 19.30
CA GLY A 49 4.27 -1.61 20.75
C GLY A 49 3.06 -2.42 21.23
N ARG A 50 2.07 -2.68 20.36
CA ARG A 50 0.94 -3.59 20.60
C ARG A 50 1.19 -5.03 20.16
N GLY A 51 2.41 -5.36 19.70
CA GLY A 51 2.82 -6.72 19.33
C GLY A 51 2.79 -7.02 17.83
N GLU A 52 2.47 -6.04 16.96
CA GLU A 52 2.57 -6.22 15.52
C GLU A 52 4.04 -6.25 15.08
N ARG A 53 4.33 -6.93 13.98
CA ARG A 53 5.67 -6.97 13.38
C ARG A 53 5.65 -6.35 12.00
N VAL A 54 6.60 -5.50 11.70
CA VAL A 54 6.81 -5.01 10.33
C VAL A 54 7.20 -6.19 9.44
N VAL A 55 6.45 -6.37 8.34
CA VAL A 55 6.67 -7.45 7.37
C VAL A 55 7.04 -6.93 5.98
N GLY A 56 6.98 -5.62 5.77
CA GLY A 56 7.32 -5.03 4.47
C GLY A 56 6.77 -3.65 4.25
N TYR A 57 6.58 -3.33 2.98
CA TYR A 57 6.21 -1.98 2.52
C TYR A 57 5.23 -2.06 1.36
N LYS A 58 4.50 -0.98 1.16
CA LYS A 58 3.71 -0.76 -0.05
C LYS A 58 4.12 0.53 -0.73
N MET A 59 4.04 0.57 -2.05
CA MET A 59 4.27 1.78 -2.84
C MET A 59 2.95 2.44 -3.23
N GLY A 60 2.90 3.75 -3.11
CA GLY A 60 1.76 4.55 -3.54
C GLY A 60 2.16 5.59 -4.58
N LEU A 61 1.17 6.10 -5.33
CA LEU A 61 1.38 7.11 -6.38
C LEU A 61 2.39 6.68 -7.45
N THR A 62 2.39 5.41 -7.77
CA THR A 62 3.35 4.78 -8.69
C THR A 62 3.08 5.15 -10.16
N SER A 63 1.86 5.50 -10.52
CA SER A 63 1.50 5.95 -11.87
C SER A 63 1.81 7.43 -12.08
N ALA A 64 2.56 7.78 -13.15
CA ALA A 64 2.81 9.17 -13.52
C ALA A 64 1.51 9.96 -13.77
N ALA A 65 0.49 9.32 -14.35
CA ALA A 65 -0.82 9.92 -14.56
C ALA A 65 -1.53 10.25 -13.23
N LYS A 66 -1.49 9.33 -12.24
CA LYS A 66 -2.04 9.58 -10.89
C LYS A 66 -1.30 10.73 -10.19
N ARG A 67 0.04 10.78 -10.30
CA ARG A 67 0.83 11.87 -9.73
C ARG A 67 0.47 13.21 -10.35
N ALA A 68 0.41 13.28 -11.68
CA ALA A 68 0.02 14.50 -12.39
C ALA A 68 -1.38 14.98 -12.01
N GLN A 69 -2.35 14.07 -11.89
CA GLN A 69 -3.72 14.37 -11.46
C GLN A 69 -3.78 14.95 -10.05
N MET A 70 -2.87 14.52 -9.17
CA MET A 70 -2.81 14.96 -7.77
C MET A 70 -1.78 16.08 -7.54
N SER A 71 -1.15 16.59 -8.60
CA SER A 71 -0.06 17.59 -8.53
C SER A 71 1.10 17.14 -7.61
N LEU A 72 1.49 15.86 -7.72
CA LEU A 72 2.53 15.24 -6.90
C LEU A 72 3.70 14.81 -7.76
N ASP A 73 4.92 15.06 -7.28
CA ASP A 73 6.15 14.87 -8.07
C ASP A 73 6.85 13.53 -7.80
N ALA A 74 6.49 12.83 -6.73
CA ALA A 74 7.21 11.62 -6.31
C ALA A 74 6.27 10.50 -5.83
N PRO A 75 6.68 9.22 -5.95
CA PRO A 75 6.01 8.12 -5.29
C PRO A 75 6.16 8.25 -3.76
N ILE A 76 5.33 7.53 -3.03
CA ILE A 76 5.35 7.45 -1.57
C ILE A 76 5.38 5.99 -1.14
N TYR A 77 5.77 5.71 0.12
CA TYR A 77 5.67 4.38 0.68
C TYR A 77 4.95 4.35 2.03
N GLY A 78 4.23 3.26 2.27
CA GLY A 78 3.66 2.90 3.57
C GLY A 78 4.32 1.64 4.12
N VAL A 79 4.17 1.41 5.41
CA VAL A 79 4.72 0.26 6.13
C VAL A 79 3.63 -0.78 6.34
N LEU A 80 3.93 -2.05 6.06
CA LEU A 80 3.06 -3.19 6.27
C LEU A 80 3.42 -3.92 7.56
N THR A 81 2.41 -4.27 8.36
CA THR A 81 2.57 -5.16 9.50
C THR A 81 1.87 -6.50 9.26
N ASP A 82 2.26 -7.52 10.02
CA ASP A 82 1.65 -8.86 9.93
C ASP A 82 0.15 -8.85 10.25
N ALA A 83 -0.30 -7.99 11.17
CA ALA A 83 -1.70 -7.82 11.51
C ALA A 83 -2.54 -7.18 10.38
N MET A 84 -1.90 -6.58 9.37
CA MET A 84 -2.60 -6.03 8.20
C MET A 84 -2.93 -7.10 7.16
N GLN A 85 -2.26 -8.26 7.20
CA GLN A 85 -2.55 -9.33 6.25
C GLN A 85 -3.86 -10.03 6.59
N VAL A 86 -4.80 -10.04 5.65
CA VAL A 86 -6.05 -10.80 5.75
C VAL A 86 -6.00 -12.06 4.89
N ARG A 87 -6.83 -13.05 5.22
CA ARG A 87 -6.89 -14.33 4.51
C ARG A 87 -8.32 -14.62 4.07
N GLY A 88 -8.63 -14.19 2.85
CA GLY A 88 -9.88 -14.53 2.19
C GLY A 88 -11.14 -13.82 2.68
N GLU A 89 -11.17 -13.23 3.87
CA GLU A 89 -12.33 -12.54 4.42
C GLU A 89 -11.94 -11.25 5.15
N LEU A 90 -12.74 -10.19 4.99
CA LEU A 90 -12.54 -8.88 5.60
C LEU A 90 -13.86 -8.31 6.11
N GLN A 91 -13.89 -7.91 7.38
CA GLN A 91 -15.00 -7.15 7.95
C GLN A 91 -14.89 -5.68 7.52
N VAL A 92 -15.76 -5.24 6.58
CA VAL A 92 -15.74 -3.86 6.05
C VAL A 92 -15.96 -2.84 7.14
N ARG A 93 -16.86 -3.16 8.10
CA ARG A 93 -17.17 -2.31 9.26
C ARG A 93 -15.99 -2.05 10.20
N ASP A 94 -14.87 -2.76 10.05
CA ASP A 94 -13.67 -2.54 10.83
C ASP A 94 -12.81 -1.39 10.29
N GLY A 95 -13.11 -0.89 9.09
CA GLY A 95 -12.56 0.34 8.51
C GLY A 95 -13.51 1.52 8.63
N VAL A 96 -13.05 2.66 8.15
CA VAL A 96 -13.83 3.90 8.06
C VAL A 96 -14.55 3.98 6.71
N HIS A 97 -13.81 3.83 5.61
CA HIS A 97 -14.31 3.79 4.23
C HIS A 97 -13.37 2.98 3.31
N PRO A 98 -13.27 1.67 3.54
CA PRO A 98 -12.32 0.81 2.84
C PRO A 98 -12.49 0.83 1.32
N ARG A 99 -11.36 0.80 0.61
CA ARG A 99 -11.28 0.68 -0.84
C ARG A 99 -10.24 -0.36 -1.22
N ILE A 100 -10.46 -1.08 -2.31
CA ILE A 100 -9.58 -2.14 -2.78
C ILE A 100 -8.97 -1.80 -4.14
N GLU A 101 -7.70 -2.17 -4.33
CA GLU A 101 -7.02 -2.00 -5.60
C GLU A 101 -6.12 -3.20 -5.93
N PRO A 102 -6.00 -3.56 -7.24
CA PRO A 102 -5.20 -4.69 -7.70
C PRO A 102 -3.73 -4.33 -7.75
N GLU A 103 -2.89 -5.24 -7.25
CA GLU A 103 -1.44 -5.08 -7.16
C GLU A 103 -0.67 -6.36 -7.50
N ILE A 104 0.65 -6.24 -7.56
CA ILE A 104 1.60 -7.34 -7.54
C ILE A 104 2.44 -7.23 -6.27
N ALA A 105 2.65 -8.35 -5.59
CA ALA A 105 3.51 -8.45 -4.42
C ALA A 105 4.83 -9.12 -4.75
N PHE A 106 5.92 -8.62 -4.17
CA PHE A 106 7.24 -9.22 -4.17
C PHE A 106 7.59 -9.73 -2.77
N LEU A 107 8.28 -10.86 -2.71
CA LEU A 107 8.98 -11.33 -1.52
C LEU A 107 10.48 -11.26 -1.80
N THR A 108 11.23 -10.50 -1.00
CA THR A 108 12.67 -10.37 -1.18
C THR A 108 13.41 -11.60 -0.65
N GLY A 109 14.40 -12.08 -1.40
CA GLY A 109 15.28 -13.20 -1.00
C GLY A 109 16.57 -12.75 -0.34
N ARG A 110 16.95 -11.48 -0.53
CA ARG A 110 18.14 -10.85 0.06
C ARG A 110 17.86 -9.41 0.47
N SER A 111 18.71 -8.85 1.30
CA SER A 111 18.65 -7.42 1.64
C SER A 111 19.04 -6.56 0.44
N LEU A 112 18.42 -5.40 0.33
CA LEU A 112 18.66 -4.40 -0.71
C LEU A 112 18.88 -3.03 -0.06
N GLU A 113 19.83 -2.25 -0.59
CA GLU A 113 20.12 -0.89 -0.11
C GLU A 113 20.69 0.00 -1.21
N GLY A 114 20.57 1.31 -1.04
CA GLY A 114 21.12 2.32 -1.93
C GLY A 114 20.44 2.38 -3.28
N GLN A 115 21.20 2.74 -4.31
CA GLN A 115 20.71 2.79 -5.69
C GLN A 115 20.89 1.43 -6.33
N ILE A 116 19.79 0.81 -6.75
CA ILE A 116 19.80 -0.49 -7.42
C ILE A 116 19.21 -0.37 -8.83
N THR A 117 19.61 -1.26 -9.71
CA THR A 117 19.01 -1.42 -11.04
C THR A 117 17.80 -2.37 -10.99
N ARG A 118 16.96 -2.34 -12.01
CA ARG A 118 15.86 -3.29 -12.17
C ARG A 118 16.36 -4.74 -12.24
N ALA A 119 17.53 -5.00 -12.85
CA ALA A 119 18.12 -6.32 -12.89
C ALA A 119 18.53 -6.83 -11.49
N GLU A 120 19.06 -5.95 -10.64
CA GLU A 120 19.37 -6.27 -9.24
C GLU A 120 18.11 -6.46 -8.41
N ALA A 121 17.06 -5.66 -8.63
CA ALA A 121 15.75 -5.85 -8.03
C ALA A 121 15.16 -7.22 -8.40
N TYR A 122 15.18 -7.61 -9.67
CA TYR A 122 14.75 -8.93 -10.11
C TYR A 122 15.55 -10.06 -9.47
N ALA A 123 16.88 -9.96 -9.48
CA ALA A 123 17.78 -10.97 -8.88
C ALA A 123 17.64 -11.09 -7.35
N ALA A 124 16.97 -10.13 -6.70
CA ALA A 124 16.70 -10.17 -5.27
C ALA A 124 15.35 -10.81 -4.93
N LEU A 125 14.50 -11.09 -5.90
CA LEU A 125 13.21 -11.72 -5.66
C LEU A 125 13.39 -13.17 -5.19
N LYS A 126 12.69 -13.55 -4.15
CA LYS A 126 12.44 -14.95 -3.76
C LYS A 126 11.18 -15.47 -4.40
N SER A 127 10.14 -14.65 -4.49
CA SER A 127 8.83 -15.02 -5.04
C SER A 127 8.06 -13.78 -5.48
N VAL A 128 7.03 -14.00 -6.29
CA VAL A 128 6.06 -13.00 -6.75
C VAL A 128 4.65 -13.57 -6.60
N ALA A 129 3.66 -12.72 -6.32
CA ALA A 129 2.26 -13.14 -6.16
C ALA A 129 1.30 -12.04 -6.64
N PRO A 130 0.08 -12.41 -7.06
CA PRO A 130 -1.01 -11.43 -7.15
C PRO A 130 -1.37 -10.95 -5.75
N ALA A 131 -1.70 -9.68 -5.63
CA ALA A 131 -2.06 -9.05 -4.36
C ALA A 131 -3.19 -8.05 -4.55
N MET A 132 -3.96 -7.82 -3.50
CA MET A 132 -4.84 -6.66 -3.42
C MET A 132 -4.51 -5.88 -2.16
N GLU A 133 -4.35 -4.56 -2.29
CA GLU A 133 -4.28 -3.66 -1.15
C GLU A 133 -5.68 -3.16 -0.82
N ILE A 134 -5.99 -3.11 0.47
CA ILE A 134 -7.19 -2.47 0.96
C ILE A 134 -6.77 -1.20 1.69
N LEU A 135 -7.06 -0.08 1.05
CA LEU A 135 -6.85 1.26 1.58
C LEU A 135 -7.97 1.64 2.53
N ASP A 136 -7.62 2.36 3.58
CA ASP A 136 -8.60 3.04 4.42
C ASP A 136 -7.96 4.31 4.98
N SER A 137 -8.57 5.47 4.73
CA SER A 137 -8.07 6.74 5.21
C SER A 137 -8.82 7.18 6.47
N ARG A 138 -8.11 7.77 7.41
CA ARG A 138 -8.73 8.41 8.59
C ARG A 138 -9.29 9.78 8.28
N PHE A 139 -9.03 10.33 7.10
CA PHE A 139 -9.48 11.66 6.73
C PHE A 139 -10.89 11.68 6.14
N ALA A 140 -11.70 12.67 6.54
CA ALA A 140 -13.11 12.80 6.21
C ALA A 140 -13.38 12.66 4.71
N GLY A 141 -14.29 11.74 4.34
CA GLY A 141 -14.71 11.46 2.98
C GLY A 141 -13.63 10.86 2.08
N PHE A 142 -12.57 10.27 2.65
CA PHE A 142 -11.41 9.77 1.91
C PHE A 142 -10.79 10.84 1.00
N LYS A 143 -10.68 12.06 1.50
CA LYS A 143 -10.09 13.18 0.76
C LYS A 143 -8.71 13.51 1.30
N TYR A 144 -7.75 13.57 0.40
CA TYR A 144 -6.41 14.03 0.68
C TYR A 144 -6.30 15.51 0.35
N PHE A 145 -5.88 16.32 1.32
CA PHE A 145 -5.69 17.74 1.11
C PHE A 145 -4.22 18.07 0.81
N SER A 146 -3.30 17.22 1.24
CA SER A 146 -1.88 17.38 0.98
C SER A 146 -1.16 16.03 0.96
N LEU A 147 -0.01 15.98 0.30
CA LEU A 147 0.87 14.81 0.33
C LEU A 147 1.35 14.47 1.75
N PRO A 148 1.73 15.45 2.62
CA PRO A 148 2.06 15.17 4.00
C PRO A 148 0.94 14.47 4.80
N ASP A 149 -0.34 14.83 4.59
CA ASP A 149 -1.45 14.13 5.24
C ASP A 149 -1.49 12.65 4.85
N VAL A 150 -1.37 12.35 3.55
CA VAL A 150 -1.38 10.97 3.05
C VAL A 150 -0.24 10.15 3.65
N VAL A 151 0.98 10.71 3.66
CA VAL A 151 2.18 10.02 4.20
C VAL A 151 2.04 9.81 5.70
N ALA A 152 1.60 10.82 6.45
CA ALA A 152 1.40 10.73 7.90
C ALA A 152 0.43 9.61 8.27
N ASP A 153 -0.62 9.40 7.45
CA ASP A 153 -1.62 8.35 7.60
C ASP A 153 -1.19 7.01 6.97
N ASN A 154 0.11 6.70 7.06
CA ASN A 154 0.73 5.50 6.51
C ASN A 154 0.32 5.22 5.05
N CYS A 155 0.19 6.26 4.24
CA CYS A 155 -0.26 6.19 2.85
C CYS A 155 -1.62 5.47 2.68
N SER A 156 -2.52 5.65 3.66
CA SER A 156 -3.83 4.97 3.76
C SER A 156 -3.75 3.44 3.81
N SER A 157 -2.60 2.87 4.07
CA SER A 157 -2.44 1.42 4.15
C SER A 157 -3.19 0.87 5.37
N TRP A 158 -4.10 -0.08 5.14
CA TRP A 158 -4.92 -0.67 6.20
C TRP A 158 -4.86 -2.18 6.24
N ARG A 159 -5.15 -2.85 5.11
CA ARG A 159 -5.09 -4.31 4.98
C ARG A 159 -4.53 -4.68 3.62
N PHE A 160 -4.09 -5.93 3.49
CA PHE A 160 -3.73 -6.52 2.21
C PHE A 160 -4.02 -8.02 2.19
N VAL A 161 -4.24 -8.57 1.00
CA VAL A 161 -4.41 -9.99 0.77
C VAL A 161 -3.45 -10.44 -0.34
N LEU A 162 -2.87 -11.61 -0.17
CA LEU A 162 -1.92 -12.21 -1.11
C LEU A 162 -2.51 -13.50 -1.69
N GLY A 163 -2.30 -13.71 -2.98
CA GLY A 163 -2.44 -15.01 -3.58
C GLY A 163 -1.24 -15.92 -3.28
N ASP A 164 -1.19 -17.05 -3.95
CA ASP A 164 -0.08 -18.00 -3.79
C ASP A 164 1.22 -17.43 -4.34
N TRP A 165 2.30 -17.62 -3.58
CA TRP A 165 3.62 -17.24 -4.01
C TRP A 165 4.13 -18.17 -5.12
N THR A 166 4.57 -17.59 -6.23
CA THR A 166 5.19 -18.30 -7.36
C THR A 166 6.69 -18.00 -7.41
N ALA A 167 7.43 -18.84 -8.17
CA ALA A 167 8.84 -18.59 -8.44
C ALA A 167 9.04 -17.21 -9.09
N PRO A 168 10.21 -16.55 -8.89
CA PRO A 168 10.50 -15.27 -9.51
C PRO A 168 10.32 -15.33 -11.03
N ARG A 169 9.63 -14.33 -11.56
CA ARG A 169 9.47 -14.10 -13.01
C ARG A 169 9.38 -12.60 -13.27
N ASP A 170 9.52 -12.23 -14.52
CA ASP A 170 9.32 -10.85 -14.93
C ASP A 170 7.84 -10.47 -14.73
N PRO A 171 7.53 -9.47 -13.90
CA PRO A 171 6.16 -9.05 -13.64
C PRO A 171 5.64 -8.02 -14.64
N GLY A 172 6.42 -7.61 -15.65
CA GLY A 172 6.02 -6.63 -16.66
C GLY A 172 5.10 -7.22 -17.73
N GLY A 173 4.15 -6.45 -18.23
CA GLY A 173 3.28 -6.82 -19.34
C GLY A 173 2.26 -7.91 -19.01
N LEU A 174 1.96 -8.15 -17.75
CA LEU A 174 0.95 -9.14 -17.33
C LEU A 174 -0.45 -8.52 -17.29
N SER A 175 -1.43 -9.22 -17.89
CA SER A 175 -2.84 -8.83 -17.76
C SER A 175 -3.30 -9.03 -16.32
N MET A 176 -3.95 -8.02 -15.75
CA MET A 176 -4.54 -8.00 -14.42
C MET A 176 -6.03 -7.72 -14.54
N ARG A 177 -6.88 -8.63 -14.04
CA ARG A 177 -8.34 -8.53 -14.14
C ARG A 177 -8.96 -8.67 -12.77
N MET A 178 -9.60 -7.61 -12.28
CA MET A 178 -10.33 -7.63 -11.02
C MET A 178 -11.83 -7.69 -11.29
N SER A 179 -12.48 -8.73 -10.77
CA SER A 179 -13.93 -8.93 -10.84
C SER A 179 -14.56 -8.76 -9.46
N ILE A 180 -15.76 -8.23 -9.43
CA ILE A 180 -16.62 -8.11 -8.24
C ILE A 180 -17.91 -8.85 -8.54
N ASP A 181 -18.30 -9.81 -7.70
CA ASP A 181 -19.49 -10.65 -7.85
C ASP A 181 -19.55 -11.33 -9.22
N GLY A 182 -18.39 -11.78 -9.72
CA GLY A 182 -18.24 -12.42 -11.02
C GLY A 182 -18.26 -11.48 -12.23
N CYS A 183 -18.52 -10.18 -12.05
CA CYS A 183 -18.50 -9.19 -13.11
C CYS A 183 -17.14 -8.48 -13.18
N LEU A 184 -16.58 -8.32 -14.39
CA LEU A 184 -15.32 -7.58 -14.57
C LEU A 184 -15.52 -6.12 -14.12
N ALA A 185 -14.82 -5.74 -13.07
CA ALA A 185 -14.84 -4.38 -12.52
C ALA A 185 -13.70 -3.52 -13.06
N GLN A 186 -12.51 -4.13 -13.20
CA GLN A 186 -11.31 -3.42 -13.67
C GLN A 186 -10.37 -4.35 -14.43
N GLU A 187 -9.64 -3.79 -15.38
CA GLU A 187 -8.61 -4.46 -16.16
C GLU A 187 -7.46 -3.51 -16.42
N ALA A 188 -6.24 -4.01 -16.33
CA ALA A 188 -5.02 -3.26 -16.63
C ALA A 188 -3.91 -4.21 -17.08
N ASP A 189 -2.88 -3.62 -17.70
CA ASP A 189 -1.56 -4.23 -17.83
C ASP A 189 -0.71 -3.86 -16.61
N SER A 190 0.10 -4.78 -16.12
CA SER A 190 0.95 -4.56 -14.94
C SER A 190 1.95 -3.41 -15.11
N ASN A 191 2.32 -3.04 -16.34
CA ASN A 191 3.16 -1.86 -16.60
C ASN A 191 2.47 -0.53 -16.25
N ALA A 192 1.15 -0.54 -15.95
CA ALA A 192 0.49 0.62 -15.34
C ALA A 192 1.10 0.97 -13.97
N ILE A 193 1.76 0.00 -13.33
CA ILE A 193 2.52 0.18 -12.08
C ILE A 193 3.92 0.71 -12.44
N SER A 194 4.19 1.97 -12.22
CA SER A 194 5.52 2.63 -12.42
C SER A 194 6.15 2.46 -13.82
N GLY A 195 5.38 2.11 -14.85
CA GLY A 195 5.91 1.72 -16.16
C GLY A 195 6.43 0.28 -16.21
N HIS A 196 6.78 -0.29 -15.08
CA HIS A 196 7.14 -1.68 -14.85
C HIS A 196 7.13 -1.97 -13.33
N PRO A 197 6.50 -3.04 -12.83
CA PRO A 197 6.35 -3.24 -11.37
C PRO A 197 7.66 -3.26 -10.58
N LEU A 198 8.76 -3.75 -11.16
CA LEU A 198 10.08 -3.73 -10.49
C LEU A 198 10.65 -2.32 -10.28
N GLU A 199 10.21 -1.32 -11.05
CA GLU A 199 10.61 0.07 -10.81
C GLU A 199 10.11 0.57 -9.44
N SER A 200 8.97 0.07 -8.98
CA SER A 200 8.48 0.37 -7.63
C SER A 200 9.43 -0.16 -6.56
N LEU A 201 9.99 -1.36 -6.73
CA LEU A 201 11.00 -1.89 -5.80
C LEU A 201 12.30 -1.07 -5.83
N VAL A 202 12.75 -0.66 -7.03
CA VAL A 202 13.92 0.22 -7.20
C VAL A 202 13.69 1.55 -6.46
N GLN A 203 12.54 2.17 -6.68
CA GLN A 203 12.17 3.44 -6.04
C GLN A 203 12.07 3.29 -4.51
N LEU A 204 11.43 2.21 -4.03
CA LEU A 204 11.32 1.95 -2.60
C LEU A 204 12.70 1.88 -1.92
N VAL A 205 13.61 1.09 -2.48
CA VAL A 205 14.96 0.92 -1.92
C VAL A 205 15.71 2.25 -1.86
N ALA A 206 15.58 3.08 -2.90
CA ALA A 206 16.19 4.42 -2.92
C ALA A 206 15.58 5.41 -1.90
N MET A 207 14.31 5.19 -1.50
CA MET A 207 13.59 6.07 -0.56
C MET A 207 13.80 5.66 0.91
N LEU A 208 14.08 4.38 1.18
CA LEU A 208 14.23 3.89 2.54
C LEU A 208 15.51 4.43 3.20
N PRO A 209 15.43 4.92 4.45
CA PRO A 209 16.60 5.40 5.19
C PRO A 209 17.48 4.26 5.76
N HIS A 210 17.15 3.02 5.47
CA HIS A 210 17.81 1.79 5.93
C HIS A 210 17.66 0.70 4.88
N PRO A 211 18.48 -0.37 4.92
CA PRO A 211 18.33 -1.49 4.02
C PRO A 211 16.92 -2.12 4.10
N LEU A 212 16.38 -2.51 2.95
CA LEU A 212 15.18 -3.36 2.88
C LEU A 212 15.60 -4.81 3.21
N PRO A 213 15.10 -5.40 4.30
CA PRO A 213 15.56 -6.73 4.73
C PRO A 213 15.16 -7.84 3.75
N ALA A 214 15.91 -8.95 3.76
CA ALA A 214 15.44 -10.20 3.16
C ALA A 214 14.16 -10.68 3.85
N GLY A 215 13.23 -11.26 3.09
CA GLY A 215 11.92 -11.68 3.60
C GLY A 215 10.88 -10.56 3.65
N SER A 216 11.20 -9.37 3.17
CA SER A 216 10.23 -8.27 3.10
C SER A 216 9.18 -8.52 2.01
N ILE A 217 7.92 -8.26 2.34
CA ILE A 217 6.82 -8.16 1.38
C ILE A 217 6.82 -6.75 0.83
N VAL A 218 6.75 -6.60 -0.50
CA VAL A 218 6.61 -5.29 -1.15
C VAL A 218 5.41 -5.32 -2.07
N LEU A 219 4.39 -4.51 -1.78
CA LEU A 219 3.30 -4.24 -2.69
C LEU A 219 3.75 -3.17 -3.68
N ALA A 220 3.68 -3.48 -4.97
CA ALA A 220 4.30 -2.67 -6.02
C ALA A 220 3.55 -1.38 -6.34
N GLY A 221 2.32 -1.24 -5.85
CA GLY A 221 1.41 -0.15 -6.16
C GLY A 221 0.27 -0.56 -7.09
N ALA A 222 -0.76 0.25 -7.13
CA ALA A 222 -1.99 -0.06 -7.85
C ALA A 222 -1.85 0.03 -9.37
N ALA A 223 -2.37 -0.98 -10.07
CA ALA A 223 -2.51 -0.96 -11.52
C ALA A 223 -3.70 -0.10 -11.99
N THR A 224 -4.73 0.04 -11.15
CA THR A 224 -5.96 0.80 -11.44
C THR A 224 -6.35 1.72 -10.29
N ILE A 225 -7.50 2.39 -10.38
CA ILE A 225 -8.07 3.17 -9.28
C ILE A 225 -8.67 2.24 -8.22
N ALA A 226 -8.68 2.68 -6.96
CA ALA A 226 -9.29 1.94 -5.87
C ALA A 226 -10.83 1.97 -5.95
N VAL A 227 -11.47 0.81 -5.72
CA VAL A 227 -12.93 0.63 -5.70
C VAL A 227 -13.40 0.55 -4.25
N ALA A 228 -14.51 1.22 -3.91
CA ALA A 228 -15.10 1.12 -2.58
C ALA A 228 -15.52 -0.31 -2.28
N LEU A 229 -15.27 -0.77 -1.06
CA LEU A 229 -15.73 -2.07 -0.57
C LEU A 229 -17.06 -1.92 0.16
N GLU A 230 -17.98 -2.81 -0.16
CA GLU A 230 -19.27 -2.93 0.52
C GLU A 230 -19.44 -4.35 1.07
N PRO A 231 -20.14 -4.54 2.20
CA PRO A 231 -20.44 -5.87 2.71
C PRO A 231 -21.20 -6.71 1.69
N GLY A 232 -20.82 -7.97 1.56
CA GLY A 232 -21.40 -8.93 0.63
C GLY A 232 -20.63 -9.11 -0.66
N MET A 233 -19.72 -8.21 -1.03
CA MET A 233 -18.93 -8.31 -2.26
C MET A 233 -17.96 -9.50 -2.21
N GLU A 234 -17.87 -10.22 -3.32
CA GLU A 234 -16.81 -11.21 -3.59
C GLU A 234 -15.86 -10.67 -4.66
N ILE A 235 -14.60 -10.43 -4.26
CA ILE A 235 -13.60 -9.84 -5.13
C ILE A 235 -12.61 -10.92 -5.55
N THR A 236 -12.32 -10.99 -6.84
CA THR A 236 -11.29 -11.86 -7.40
C THR A 236 -10.36 -11.02 -8.27
N LEU A 237 -9.06 -11.09 -7.99
CA LEU A 237 -8.04 -10.59 -8.90
C LEU A 237 -7.33 -11.77 -9.55
N GLU A 238 -7.32 -11.80 -10.86
CA GLU A 238 -6.52 -12.70 -11.70
C GLU A 238 -5.36 -11.92 -12.31
N VAL A 239 -4.14 -12.40 -12.10
CA VAL A 239 -2.95 -11.88 -12.77
C VAL A 239 -2.39 -13.00 -13.64
N LYS A 240 -2.35 -12.75 -14.96
CA LYS A 240 -1.87 -13.73 -15.93
C LYS A 240 -0.52 -14.30 -15.49
N GLU A 241 -0.38 -15.60 -15.51
CA GLU A 241 0.83 -16.35 -15.14
C GLU A 241 1.24 -16.31 -13.65
N LEU A 242 0.62 -15.46 -12.82
CA LEU A 242 0.85 -15.45 -11.36
C LEU A 242 -0.26 -16.17 -10.60
N GLY A 243 -1.45 -16.34 -11.22
CA GLY A 243 -2.60 -16.95 -10.56
C GLY A 243 -3.62 -15.92 -10.08
N ALA A 244 -4.35 -16.26 -9.03
CA ALA A 244 -5.44 -15.44 -8.54
C ALA A 244 -5.41 -15.26 -7.02
N VAL A 245 -6.04 -14.19 -6.55
CA VAL A 245 -6.32 -13.93 -5.15
C VAL A 245 -7.79 -13.55 -4.97
N ARG A 246 -8.39 -13.97 -3.87
CA ARG A 246 -9.81 -13.72 -3.57
C ARG A 246 -9.98 -13.09 -2.20
N LEU A 247 -11.01 -12.26 -2.10
CA LEU A 247 -11.43 -11.62 -0.86
C LEU A 247 -12.95 -11.57 -0.82
N ARG A 248 -13.52 -11.95 0.33
CA ARG A 248 -14.92 -11.73 0.63
C ARG A 248 -15.04 -10.58 1.63
N ALA A 249 -15.78 -9.54 1.26
CA ALA A 249 -16.12 -8.43 2.12
C ALA A 249 -17.37 -8.78 2.95
N THR A 250 -17.30 -8.68 4.28
CA THR A 250 -18.40 -9.04 5.21
C THR A 250 -18.73 -7.92 6.17
#